data_2c1b97c6143b4ad4c4833881cd9b383e
#
_entry.id   2c1b97c6143b4ad4c4833881cd9b383e
#
_cell.length_a   1.000
_cell.length_b   1.000
_cell.length_c   1.000
_cell.angle_alpha   90.00
_cell.angle_beta   90.00
_cell.angle_gamma   90.00
#
_symmetry.space_group_name_H-M   'P 1'
#
loop_
_entity.id
_entity.type
_entity.pdbx_description
1 polymer ?
#
loop_
_entity_poly.entity_id
_entity_poly.type
_entity_poly.pdbx_seq_one_letter_code
_entity_poly.pdbx_strand_id
1 'polypeptide(L)'
;MNKTKFIVRVAMCVALLIGGQLVLSSISGIEIVTVMMLCFCFSYGIRHGIAIATTFSLLRCFLFGFQVNVIVLYLIYYNLFAVFFGWLGARFSGETSPLKTVIVVVSAVVFTVFFTLLDDIITPLMFGFHSNAAFAYFLGSLHAVIPQSICTVVTVTVCFHPLTKVIKKINF
;
A
#
# COMPACT_ATOMS: atom_id res chain seq x y z
N MET A 1 -15.61 -14.70 -15.24
CA MET A 1 -14.60 -14.95 -14.19
C MET A 1 -15.27 -15.72 -13.05
N ASN A 2 -14.77 -16.91 -12.72
CA ASN A 2 -15.38 -17.73 -11.66
C ASN A 2 -15.28 -16.99 -10.32
N LYS A 3 -16.43 -16.77 -9.64
CA LYS A 3 -16.50 -16.08 -8.35
C LYS A 3 -15.55 -16.69 -7.29
N THR A 4 -15.46 -18.02 -7.29
CA THR A 4 -14.57 -18.74 -6.38
C THR A 4 -13.09 -18.40 -6.60
N LYS A 5 -12.64 -18.35 -7.85
CA LYS A 5 -11.24 -17.96 -8.17
C LYS A 5 -10.93 -16.53 -7.75
N PHE A 6 -11.90 -15.62 -7.89
CA PHE A 6 -11.75 -14.23 -7.42
C PHE A 6 -11.54 -14.17 -5.91
N ILE A 7 -12.42 -14.83 -5.14
CA ILE A 7 -12.36 -14.84 -3.68
C ILE A 7 -11.06 -15.46 -3.17
N VAL A 8 -10.66 -16.60 -3.73
CA VAL A 8 -9.42 -17.30 -3.34
C VAL A 8 -8.18 -16.41 -3.59
N ARG A 9 -8.10 -15.74 -4.73
CA ARG A 9 -6.99 -14.80 -5.02
C ARG A 9 -6.94 -13.66 -4.01
N VAL A 10 -8.08 -13.03 -3.74
CA VAL A 10 -8.15 -11.92 -2.76
C VAL A 10 -7.72 -12.42 -1.38
N ALA A 11 -8.23 -13.56 -0.93
CA ALA A 11 -7.90 -14.14 0.37
C ALA A 11 -6.40 -14.45 0.50
N MET A 12 -5.79 -15.07 -0.52
CA MET A 12 -4.35 -15.36 -0.53
C MET A 12 -3.50 -14.08 -0.50
N CYS A 13 -3.86 -13.08 -1.29
CA CYS A 13 -3.12 -11.80 -1.30
C CYS A 13 -3.21 -11.11 0.06
N VAL A 14 -4.40 -11.06 0.66
CA VAL A 14 -4.61 -10.45 1.99
C VAL A 14 -3.86 -11.21 3.07
N ALA A 15 -3.87 -12.53 3.05
CA ALA A 15 -3.11 -13.36 3.99
C ALA A 15 -1.59 -13.08 3.91
N LEU A 16 -1.06 -12.95 2.69
CA LEU A 16 0.35 -12.59 2.47
C LEU A 16 0.67 -11.18 2.96
N LEU A 17 -0.21 -10.21 2.74
CA LEU A 17 -0.02 -8.83 3.22
C LEU A 17 0.00 -8.78 4.75
N ILE A 18 -0.96 -9.43 5.40
CA ILE A 18 -1.06 -9.49 6.85
C ILE A 18 0.14 -10.24 7.45
N GLY A 19 0.48 -11.40 6.89
CA GLY A 19 1.64 -12.18 7.31
C GLY A 19 2.95 -11.39 7.17
N GLY A 20 3.15 -10.73 6.04
CA GLY A 20 4.31 -9.87 5.82
C GLY A 20 4.37 -8.70 6.80
N GLN A 21 3.23 -8.08 7.09
CA GLN A 21 3.16 -7.00 8.07
C GLN A 21 3.47 -7.48 9.50
N LEU A 22 2.96 -8.65 9.89
CA LEU A 22 3.22 -9.22 11.22
C LEU A 22 4.70 -9.56 11.42
N VAL A 23 5.31 -10.22 10.44
CA VAL A 23 6.74 -10.60 10.49
C VAL A 23 7.65 -9.37 10.60
N LEU A 24 7.32 -8.29 9.90
CA LEU A 24 8.14 -7.08 9.85
C LEU A 24 7.68 -5.99 10.81
N SER A 25 6.63 -6.22 11.59
CA SER A 25 6.13 -5.25 12.59
C SER A 25 7.18 -4.84 13.62
N SER A 26 8.14 -5.71 13.89
CA SER A 26 9.26 -5.46 14.82
C SER A 26 10.38 -4.59 14.23
N ILE A 27 10.38 -4.36 12.91
CA ILE A 27 11.41 -3.58 12.22
C ILE A 27 10.78 -2.31 11.68
N SER A 28 10.95 -1.22 12.41
CA SER A 28 10.46 0.10 11.99
C SER A 28 11.15 0.55 10.69
N GLY A 29 10.35 1.05 9.74
CA GLY A 29 10.87 1.61 8.48
C GLY A 29 10.91 0.65 7.30
N ILE A 30 10.63 -0.64 7.47
CA ILE A 30 10.50 -1.58 6.33
C ILE A 30 9.04 -1.71 5.93
N GLU A 31 8.67 -1.11 4.81
CA GLU A 31 7.32 -1.17 4.25
C GLU A 31 7.19 -2.19 3.12
N ILE A 32 7.18 -3.48 3.47
CA ILE A 32 6.95 -4.54 2.48
C ILE A 32 5.48 -4.58 2.00
N VAL A 33 4.56 -4.09 2.83
CA VAL A 33 3.12 -4.06 2.50
C VAL A 33 2.88 -3.21 1.26
N THR A 34 3.52 -2.04 1.17
CA THR A 34 3.39 -1.13 0.04
C THR A 34 3.83 -1.79 -1.27
N VAL A 35 5.00 -2.44 -1.30
CA VAL A 35 5.49 -3.10 -2.52
C VAL A 35 4.66 -4.33 -2.89
N MET A 36 4.20 -5.13 -1.91
CA MET A 36 3.34 -6.28 -2.18
C MET A 36 1.96 -5.84 -2.70
N MET A 37 1.33 -4.85 -2.06
CA MET A 37 0.06 -4.28 -2.51
C MET A 37 0.19 -3.72 -3.92
N LEU A 38 1.27 -2.98 -4.21
CA LEU A 38 1.59 -2.47 -5.55
C LEU A 38 1.63 -3.59 -6.58
N CYS A 39 2.39 -4.66 -6.29
CA CYS A 39 2.55 -5.79 -7.22
C CYS A 39 1.22 -6.52 -7.47
N PHE A 40 0.38 -6.68 -6.44
CA PHE A 40 -0.95 -7.28 -6.59
C PHE A 40 -1.89 -6.41 -7.43
N CYS A 41 -1.97 -5.10 -7.13
CA CYS A 41 -2.80 -4.17 -7.88
C CYS A 41 -2.36 -4.07 -9.35
N PHE A 42 -1.05 -3.98 -9.58
CA PHE A 42 -0.47 -3.91 -10.90
C PHE A 42 -0.72 -5.19 -11.74
N SER A 43 -0.67 -6.36 -11.10
CA SER A 43 -0.80 -7.65 -11.80
C SER A 43 -2.26 -8.07 -12.00
N TYR A 44 -3.14 -7.84 -11.02
CA TYR A 44 -4.53 -8.30 -11.06
C TYR A 44 -5.54 -7.22 -11.47
N GLY A 45 -5.10 -5.96 -11.56
CA GLY A 45 -5.92 -4.84 -11.97
C GLY A 45 -6.83 -4.28 -10.87
N ILE A 46 -7.60 -3.23 -11.23
CA ILE A 46 -8.35 -2.37 -10.31
C ILE A 46 -9.34 -3.17 -9.44
N ARG A 47 -10.14 -4.07 -10.05
CA ARG A 47 -11.20 -4.80 -9.31
C ARG A 47 -10.66 -5.67 -8.19
N HIS A 48 -9.59 -6.42 -8.45
CA HIS A 48 -8.92 -7.23 -7.43
C HIS A 48 -8.21 -6.32 -6.42
N GLY A 49 -7.54 -5.27 -6.90
CA GLY A 49 -6.85 -4.30 -6.06
C GLY A 49 -7.74 -3.69 -5.00
N ILE A 50 -8.93 -3.18 -5.39
CA ILE A 50 -9.91 -2.61 -4.45
C ILE A 50 -10.37 -3.67 -3.43
N ALA A 51 -10.69 -4.89 -3.89
CA ALA A 51 -11.10 -5.95 -2.99
C ALA A 51 -10.01 -6.32 -1.98
N ILE A 52 -8.75 -6.44 -2.43
CA ILE A 52 -7.58 -6.71 -1.57
C ILE A 52 -7.38 -5.54 -0.59
N ALA A 53 -7.38 -4.31 -1.07
CA ALA A 53 -7.16 -3.10 -0.27
C ALA A 53 -8.21 -2.96 0.85
N THR A 54 -9.48 -3.09 0.52
CA THR A 54 -10.58 -2.98 1.48
C THR A 54 -10.53 -4.09 2.51
N THR A 55 -10.36 -5.35 2.06
CA THR A 55 -10.29 -6.52 2.97
C THR A 55 -9.07 -6.43 3.89
N PHE A 56 -7.91 -6.05 3.37
CA PHE A 56 -6.68 -5.84 4.13
C PHE A 56 -6.86 -4.75 5.20
N SER A 57 -7.42 -3.59 4.82
CA SER A 57 -7.64 -2.47 5.74
C SER A 57 -8.55 -2.84 6.90
N LEU A 58 -9.61 -3.63 6.65
CA LEU A 58 -10.52 -4.09 7.68
C LEU A 58 -9.90 -5.17 8.57
N LEU A 59 -9.28 -6.20 7.98
CA LEU A 59 -8.69 -7.31 8.75
C LEU A 59 -7.51 -6.88 9.60
N ARG A 60 -6.72 -5.91 9.14
CA ARG A 60 -5.61 -5.36 9.91
C ARG A 60 -6.08 -4.81 11.26
N CYS A 61 -7.25 -4.19 11.32
CA CYS A 61 -7.79 -3.61 12.54
C CYS A 61 -8.07 -4.66 13.63
N PHE A 62 -8.44 -5.86 13.25
CA PHE A 62 -8.62 -6.97 14.20
C PHE A 62 -7.30 -7.45 14.83
N LEU A 63 -6.17 -7.30 14.12
CA LEU A 63 -4.87 -7.78 14.55
C LEU A 63 -4.05 -6.72 15.31
N PHE A 64 -4.13 -5.47 14.87
CA PHE A 64 -3.32 -4.36 15.42
C PHE A 64 -4.12 -3.39 16.31
N GLY A 65 -5.40 -3.66 16.52
CA GLY A 65 -6.29 -2.86 17.35
C GLY A 65 -7.19 -1.91 16.56
N PHE A 66 -8.36 -1.63 17.14
CA PHE A 66 -9.38 -0.77 16.53
C PHE A 66 -9.06 0.71 16.80
N GLN A 67 -8.26 1.30 15.93
CA GLN A 67 -8.04 2.74 15.90
C GLN A 67 -8.82 3.33 14.71
N VAL A 68 -9.86 4.10 14.99
CA VAL A 68 -10.79 4.59 13.97
C VAL A 68 -10.09 5.47 12.94
N ASN A 69 -9.15 6.32 13.37
CA ASN A 69 -8.33 7.16 12.47
C ASN A 69 -7.53 6.31 11.47
N VAL A 70 -6.92 5.22 11.94
CA VAL A 70 -6.12 4.31 11.09
C VAL A 70 -7.03 3.55 10.11
N ILE A 71 -8.24 3.16 10.53
CA ILE A 71 -9.20 2.49 9.65
C ILE A 71 -9.59 3.41 8.50
N VAL A 72 -9.97 4.64 8.81
CA VAL A 72 -10.38 5.64 7.82
C VAL A 72 -9.23 5.96 6.88
N LEU A 73 -8.03 6.19 7.42
CA LEU A 73 -6.82 6.45 6.65
C LEU A 73 -6.52 5.31 5.66
N TYR A 74 -6.54 4.06 6.13
CA TYR A 74 -6.21 2.90 5.31
C TYR A 74 -7.27 2.61 4.25
N LEU A 75 -8.56 2.78 4.57
CA LEU A 75 -9.63 2.62 3.60
C LEU A 75 -9.54 3.65 2.48
N ILE A 76 -9.24 4.90 2.79
CA ILE A 76 -9.09 5.94 1.76
C ILE A 76 -7.82 5.68 0.96
N TYR A 77 -6.68 5.58 1.63
CA TYR A 77 -5.38 5.48 1.00
C TYR A 77 -5.23 4.25 0.10
N TYR A 78 -5.45 3.03 0.65
CA TYR A 78 -5.21 1.81 -0.13
C TYR A 78 -6.21 1.60 -1.25
N ASN A 79 -7.42 2.15 -1.16
CA ASN A 79 -8.35 2.10 -2.30
C ASN A 79 -7.92 3.05 -3.42
N LEU A 80 -7.46 4.27 -3.11
CA LEU A 80 -6.87 5.18 -4.11
C LEU A 80 -5.62 4.57 -4.74
N PHE A 81 -4.76 4.00 -3.92
CA PHE A 81 -3.56 3.28 -4.33
C PHE A 81 -3.90 2.13 -5.30
N ALA A 82 -4.90 1.32 -4.97
CA ALA A 82 -5.34 0.20 -5.78
C ALA A 82 -5.91 0.62 -7.14
N VAL A 83 -6.69 1.70 -7.18
CA VAL A 83 -7.20 2.27 -8.43
C VAL A 83 -6.05 2.74 -9.31
N PHE A 84 -5.12 3.52 -8.75
CA PHE A 84 -4.00 4.08 -9.50
C PHE A 84 -3.06 3.00 -10.04
N PHE A 85 -2.55 2.11 -9.18
CA PHE A 85 -1.61 1.07 -9.63
C PHE A 85 -2.28 -0.03 -10.45
N GLY A 86 -3.57 -0.29 -10.22
CA GLY A 86 -4.36 -1.18 -11.08
C GLY A 86 -4.57 -0.61 -12.48
N TRP A 87 -4.81 0.70 -12.59
CA TRP A 87 -4.89 1.42 -13.86
C TRP A 87 -3.52 1.44 -14.57
N LEU A 88 -2.45 1.74 -13.82
CA LEU A 88 -1.09 1.76 -14.36
C LEU A 88 -0.67 0.38 -14.89
N GLY A 89 -1.03 -0.70 -14.18
CA GLY A 89 -0.81 -2.07 -14.62
C GLY A 89 -1.53 -2.41 -15.93
N ALA A 90 -2.79 -1.99 -16.06
CA ALA A 90 -3.55 -2.14 -17.30
C ALA A 90 -2.94 -1.32 -18.45
N ARG A 91 -2.49 -0.09 -18.18
CA ARG A 91 -1.87 0.79 -19.18
C ARG A 91 -0.54 0.26 -19.70
N PHE A 92 0.24 -0.39 -18.84
CA PHE A 92 1.53 -0.98 -19.23
C PHE A 92 1.42 -2.40 -19.78
N SER A 93 0.21 -2.94 -19.94
CA SER A 93 -0.07 -4.31 -20.40
C SER A 93 0.72 -5.37 -19.61
N GLY A 94 1.05 -5.05 -18.38
CA GLY A 94 1.86 -5.90 -17.51
C GLY A 94 3.31 -6.12 -17.94
N GLU A 95 3.82 -5.42 -18.96
CA GLU A 95 5.23 -5.47 -19.34
C GLU A 95 6.09 -4.60 -18.42
N THR A 96 7.25 -5.07 -18.07
CA THR A 96 8.25 -4.35 -17.28
C THR A 96 9.41 -3.92 -18.15
N SER A 97 9.38 -2.65 -18.57
CA SER A 97 10.53 -1.96 -19.18
C SER A 97 11.24 -1.12 -18.10
N PRO A 98 12.55 -0.85 -18.21
CA PRO A 98 13.25 -0.01 -17.23
C PRO A 98 12.58 1.37 -17.04
N LEU A 99 12.11 2.00 -18.10
CA LEU A 99 11.38 3.28 -18.01
C LEU A 99 10.05 3.13 -17.25
N LYS A 100 9.30 2.05 -17.49
CA LYS A 100 8.05 1.77 -16.78
C LYS A 100 8.30 1.51 -15.30
N THR A 101 9.42 0.84 -14.95
CA THR A 101 9.83 0.63 -13.56
C THR A 101 10.12 1.97 -12.86
N VAL A 102 10.82 2.89 -13.51
CA VAL A 102 11.07 4.23 -12.95
C VAL A 102 9.75 4.96 -12.67
N ILE A 103 8.79 4.93 -13.58
CA ILE A 103 7.47 5.54 -13.37
C ILE A 103 6.76 4.91 -12.16
N VAL A 104 6.82 3.59 -12.01
CA VAL A 104 6.22 2.88 -10.87
C VAL A 104 6.90 3.29 -9.57
N VAL A 105 8.23 3.36 -9.52
CA VAL A 105 9.00 3.78 -8.33
C VAL A 105 8.65 5.22 -7.93
N VAL A 106 8.69 6.15 -8.89
CA VAL A 106 8.35 7.56 -8.62
C VAL A 106 6.91 7.68 -8.12
N SER A 107 5.96 6.99 -8.76
CA SER A 107 4.57 6.98 -8.30
C SER A 107 4.43 6.39 -6.89
N ALA A 108 5.17 5.33 -6.56
CA ALA A 108 5.15 4.73 -5.23
C ALA A 108 5.65 5.72 -4.15
N VAL A 109 6.72 6.45 -4.44
CA VAL A 109 7.24 7.50 -3.53
C VAL A 109 6.21 8.62 -3.34
N VAL A 110 5.59 9.09 -4.42
CA VAL A 110 4.52 10.11 -4.33
C VAL A 110 3.38 9.61 -3.44
N PHE A 111 2.97 8.36 -3.59
CA PHE A 111 1.93 7.77 -2.72
C PHE A 111 2.39 7.61 -1.27
N THR A 112 3.66 7.30 -1.01
CA THR A 112 4.21 7.26 0.36
C THR A 112 4.12 8.63 1.04
N VAL A 113 4.51 9.69 0.35
CA VAL A 113 4.36 11.07 0.84
C VAL A 113 2.89 11.41 1.05
N PHE A 114 2.04 11.05 0.10
CA PHE A 114 0.59 11.27 0.19
C PHE A 114 -0.04 10.55 1.39
N PHE A 115 0.41 9.35 1.73
CA PHE A 115 -0.02 8.63 2.93
C PHE A 115 0.25 9.46 4.19
N THR A 116 1.46 9.98 4.34
CA THR A 116 1.83 10.79 5.51
C THR A 116 1.02 12.08 5.58
N LEU A 117 0.83 12.77 4.44
CA LEU A 117 0.00 13.98 4.39
C LEU A 117 -1.47 13.69 4.75
N LEU A 118 -2.01 12.55 4.33
CA LEU A 118 -3.36 12.12 4.72
C LEU A 118 -3.44 11.86 6.22
N ASP A 119 -2.44 11.21 6.81
CA ASP A 119 -2.39 10.97 8.25
C ASP A 119 -2.30 12.28 9.03
N ASP A 120 -1.48 13.22 8.56
CA ASP A 120 -1.34 14.57 9.14
C ASP A 120 -2.63 15.39 9.13
N ILE A 121 -3.58 15.05 8.27
CA ILE A 121 -4.90 15.69 8.23
C ILE A 121 -5.91 14.88 9.05
N ILE A 122 -6.00 13.58 8.83
CA ILE A 122 -7.05 12.72 9.41
C ILE A 122 -6.85 12.58 10.91
N THR A 123 -5.64 12.32 11.38
CA THR A 123 -5.37 12.07 12.79
C THR A 123 -5.63 13.30 13.66
N PRO A 124 -5.12 14.52 13.38
CA PRO A 124 -5.44 15.71 14.15
C PRO A 124 -6.93 16.07 14.12
N LEU A 125 -7.59 15.88 12.96
CA LEU A 125 -9.02 16.15 12.82
C LEU A 125 -9.87 15.23 13.70
N MET A 126 -9.54 13.93 13.74
CA MET A 126 -10.31 12.95 14.51
C MET A 126 -10.07 13.04 16.02
N PHE A 127 -8.88 13.46 16.45
CA PHE A 127 -8.54 13.63 17.86
C PHE A 127 -8.78 15.06 18.37
N GLY A 128 -9.23 15.98 17.51
CA GLY A 128 -9.52 17.37 17.90
C GLY A 128 -8.28 18.13 18.37
N PHE A 129 -7.14 17.95 17.72
CA PHE A 129 -5.91 18.64 18.09
C PHE A 129 -6.06 20.16 17.89
N HIS A 130 -5.60 20.95 18.87
CA HIS A 130 -5.43 22.37 18.67
C HIS A 130 -4.35 22.66 17.62
N SER A 131 -4.40 23.83 16.99
CA SER A 131 -3.50 24.22 15.88
C SER A 131 -2.01 24.00 16.20
N ASN A 132 -1.56 24.31 17.41
CA ASN A 132 -0.16 24.10 17.81
C ASN A 132 0.22 22.61 17.90
N ALA A 133 -0.69 21.77 18.40
CA ALA A 133 -0.47 20.32 18.47
C ALA A 133 -0.50 19.67 17.10
N ALA A 134 -1.40 20.10 16.22
CA ALA A 134 -1.45 19.64 14.83
C ALA A 134 -0.19 20.02 14.06
N PHE A 135 0.33 21.24 14.25
CA PHE A 135 1.59 21.68 13.64
C PHE A 135 2.79 20.90 14.15
N ALA A 136 2.86 20.61 15.47
CA ALA A 136 3.92 19.77 16.04
C ALA A 136 3.84 18.33 15.50
N TYR A 137 2.64 17.77 15.32
CA TYR A 137 2.42 16.47 14.71
C TYR A 137 2.96 16.43 13.26
N PHE A 138 2.61 17.43 12.45
CA PHE A 138 3.12 17.59 11.08
C PHE A 138 4.65 17.71 11.03
N LEU A 139 5.27 18.48 11.91
CA LEU A 139 6.74 18.55 11.96
C LEU A 139 7.38 17.21 12.34
N GLY A 140 6.74 16.45 13.22
CA GLY A 140 7.19 15.09 13.60
C GLY A 140 7.11 14.12 12.44
N SER A 141 6.06 14.18 11.61
CA SER A 141 5.86 13.29 10.46
C SER A 141 6.91 13.49 9.37
N LEU A 142 7.42 14.72 9.18
CA LEU A 142 8.48 15.02 8.19
C LEU A 142 9.75 14.18 8.41
N HIS A 143 10.08 13.86 9.68
CA HIS A 143 11.21 12.99 9.98
C HIS A 143 10.98 11.54 9.53
N ALA A 144 9.72 11.08 9.52
CA ALA A 144 9.37 9.73 9.09
C ALA A 144 9.30 9.60 7.55
N VAL A 145 8.90 10.65 6.83
CA VAL A 145 8.77 10.67 5.36
C VAL A 145 10.08 10.32 4.66
N ILE A 146 11.21 10.85 5.14
CA ILE A 146 12.50 10.65 4.48
C ILE A 146 12.94 9.18 4.49
N PRO A 147 13.10 8.50 5.65
CA PRO A 147 13.49 7.10 5.67
C PRO A 147 12.46 6.19 5.00
N GLN A 148 11.16 6.50 5.11
CA GLN A 148 10.09 5.76 4.49
C GLN A 148 10.13 5.86 2.97
N SER A 149 10.39 7.04 2.42
CA SER A 149 10.56 7.26 0.97
C SER A 149 11.79 6.52 0.44
N ILE A 150 12.91 6.56 1.15
CA ILE A 150 14.13 5.82 0.78
C ILE A 150 13.84 4.31 0.78
N CYS A 151 13.18 3.80 1.81
CA CYS A 151 12.78 2.41 1.89
C CYS A 151 11.87 2.02 0.70
N THR A 152 10.90 2.85 0.36
CA THR A 152 10.01 2.63 -0.79
C THR A 152 10.79 2.56 -2.11
N VAL A 153 11.75 3.47 -2.35
CA VAL A 153 12.61 3.45 -3.54
C VAL A 153 13.36 2.12 -3.62
N VAL A 154 14.03 1.72 -2.54
CA VAL A 154 14.83 0.49 -2.49
C VAL A 154 13.96 -0.74 -2.69
N THR A 155 12.89 -0.88 -1.90
CA THR A 155 12.03 -2.06 -1.92
C THR A 155 11.28 -2.23 -3.24
N VAL A 156 10.75 -1.14 -3.81
CA VAL A 156 10.06 -1.22 -5.09
C VAL A 156 11.05 -1.51 -6.22
N THR A 157 12.23 -0.87 -6.23
CA THR A 157 13.23 -1.13 -7.29
C THR A 157 13.70 -2.59 -7.28
N VAL A 158 13.97 -3.15 -6.11
CA VAL A 158 14.48 -4.53 -5.98
C VAL A 158 13.37 -5.56 -6.15
N CYS A 159 12.22 -5.37 -5.50
CA CYS A 159 11.19 -6.40 -5.37
C CYS A 159 10.13 -6.36 -6.48
N PHE A 160 9.91 -5.22 -7.14
CA PHE A 160 8.82 -5.06 -8.12
C PHE A 160 8.93 -6.07 -9.28
N HIS A 161 10.12 -6.17 -9.90
CA HIS A 161 10.30 -7.06 -11.06
C HIS A 161 10.17 -8.56 -10.69
N PRO A 162 10.87 -9.09 -9.66
CA PRO A 162 10.72 -10.49 -9.30
C PRO A 162 9.33 -10.83 -8.80
N LEU A 163 8.70 -9.99 -7.98
CA LEU A 163 7.36 -10.25 -7.47
C LEU A 163 6.30 -10.26 -8.58
N THR A 164 6.30 -9.29 -9.47
CA THR A 164 5.35 -9.27 -10.60
C THR A 164 5.53 -10.47 -11.53
N LYS A 165 6.76 -10.94 -11.74
CA LYS A 165 7.05 -12.14 -12.52
C LYS A 165 6.51 -13.40 -11.85
N VAL A 166 6.67 -13.54 -10.54
CA VAL A 166 6.14 -14.67 -9.76
C VAL A 166 4.61 -14.64 -9.76
N ILE A 167 3.98 -13.49 -9.48
CA ILE A 167 2.53 -13.35 -9.45
C ILE A 167 1.90 -13.72 -10.79
N LYS A 168 2.50 -13.32 -11.91
CA LYS A 168 2.01 -13.68 -13.25
C LYS A 168 2.14 -15.18 -13.53
N LYS A 169 3.18 -15.84 -13.01
CA LYS A 169 3.39 -17.28 -13.18
C LYS A 169 2.39 -18.12 -12.37
N ILE A 170 1.95 -17.59 -11.21
CA ILE A 170 0.96 -18.24 -10.31
C ILE A 170 -0.49 -17.98 -10.78
N ASN A 171 -0.70 -17.49 -11.98
CA ASN A 171 -2.03 -17.15 -12.49
C ASN A 171 -2.93 -18.41 -12.53
N PHE A 172 -3.70 -18.61 -11.44
CA PHE A 172 -4.74 -19.63 -11.31
C PHE A 172 -6.00 -19.28 -12.10
#